data_718d70eedc83b47f1138d1883f3dab30
#
_entry.id   718d70eedc83b47f1138d1883f3dab30
#
_cell.length_a   1.000
_cell.length_b   1.000
_cell.length_c   1.000
_cell.angle_alpha   90.00
_cell.angle_beta   90.00
_cell.angle_gamma   90.00
#
_symmetry.space_group_name_H-M   'P 1'
#
loop_
_entity.id
_entity.type
_entity.pdbx_description
1 polymer ?
#
loop_
_entity_poly.entity_id
_entity_poly.type
_entity_poly.pdbx_seq_one_letter_code
_entity_poly.pdbx_strand_id
1 'polypeptide(L)'
;MMDVYINDHLTMKLVCLPQHLTELVLGRLLTEQIITSSEDVDHIYICEYGKRAKVYLKNSAHSTQSSSDAFVEVTPTCCTGNHILNDYFVTSKEPQSLTPIFWKPEWIFHMADAFADGSPLHGITFATHSCILAQKDHILFSCEDIGRHNALDKVIGYALRHNIDLHQCCLLYTSDAADDLIGV
;
A
#
# COMPACT_ATOMS: atom_id res chain seq x y z
N MET A 1 -4.46 1.65 14.76
CA MET A 1 -3.13 1.01 14.64
C MET A 1 -3.33 -0.50 14.56
N MET A 2 -2.67 -1.14 13.61
CA MET A 2 -2.76 -2.57 13.32
C MET A 2 -1.36 -3.20 13.43
N ASP A 3 -1.23 -4.25 14.21
CA ASP A 3 -0.02 -5.06 14.30
C ASP A 3 -0.04 -6.13 13.19
N VAL A 4 1.03 -6.22 12.41
CA VAL A 4 1.16 -7.20 11.32
C VAL A 4 2.22 -8.23 11.69
N TYR A 5 1.82 -9.49 11.68
CA TYR A 5 2.67 -10.65 11.94
C TYR A 5 2.90 -11.43 10.66
N ILE A 6 4.14 -11.77 10.37
CA ILE A 6 4.52 -12.67 9.27
C ILE A 6 5.08 -13.95 9.91
N ASN A 7 4.46 -15.08 9.58
CA ASN A 7 4.83 -16.39 10.17
C ASN A 7 4.93 -16.32 11.71
N ASP A 8 3.92 -15.69 12.35
CA ASP A 8 3.81 -15.43 13.79
C ASP A 8 4.84 -14.47 14.41
N HIS A 9 5.74 -13.89 13.63
CA HIS A 9 6.65 -12.83 14.09
C HIS A 9 6.05 -11.45 13.84
N LEU A 10 5.99 -10.61 14.89
CA LEU A 10 5.59 -9.21 14.75
C LEU A 10 6.62 -8.49 13.85
N THR A 11 6.17 -8.07 12.68
CA THR A 11 7.07 -7.51 11.66
C THR A 11 6.89 -6.01 11.49
N MET A 12 5.64 -5.52 11.57
CA MET A 12 5.37 -4.10 11.38
C MET A 12 4.12 -3.66 12.12
N LYS A 13 3.98 -2.34 12.31
CA LYS A 13 2.78 -1.69 12.84
C LYS A 13 2.31 -0.63 11.87
N LEU A 14 1.04 -0.68 11.49
CA LEU A 14 0.45 0.25 10.54
C LEU A 14 -0.59 1.14 11.23
N VAL A 15 -0.46 2.44 11.06
CA VAL A 15 -1.49 3.41 11.42
C VAL A 15 -2.30 3.70 10.17
N CYS A 16 -3.54 3.22 10.11
CA CYS A 16 -4.35 3.20 8.90
C CYS A 16 -5.83 3.32 9.23
N LEU A 17 -6.64 3.64 8.23
CA LEU A 17 -8.08 3.49 8.30
C LEU A 17 -8.45 1.99 8.27
N PRO A 18 -9.47 1.57 9.06
CA PRO A 18 -9.88 0.16 9.18
C PRO A 18 -10.73 -0.33 7.99
N GLN A 19 -10.33 0.05 6.77
CA GLN A 19 -10.97 -0.34 5.52
C GLN A 19 -9.92 -0.94 4.59
N HIS A 20 -10.29 -1.98 3.85
CA HIS A 20 -9.39 -2.65 2.89
C HIS A 20 -8.08 -3.12 3.51
N LEU A 21 -8.17 -3.68 4.72
CA LEU A 21 -6.97 -4.06 5.50
C LEU A 21 -6.20 -5.23 4.88
N THR A 22 -6.88 -6.16 4.23
CA THR A 22 -6.23 -7.26 3.49
C THR A 22 -5.43 -6.71 2.33
N GLU A 23 -6.03 -5.80 1.58
CA GLU A 23 -5.39 -5.11 0.46
C GLU A 23 -4.19 -4.28 0.95
N LEU A 24 -4.34 -3.54 2.05
CA LEU A 24 -3.24 -2.79 2.67
C LEU A 24 -2.05 -3.70 3.00
N VAL A 25 -2.31 -4.83 3.64
CA VAL A 25 -1.24 -5.77 4.03
C VAL A 25 -0.57 -6.37 2.80
N LEU A 26 -1.33 -6.86 1.82
CA LEU A 26 -0.79 -7.41 0.57
C LEU A 26 0.07 -6.40 -0.19
N GLY A 27 -0.44 -5.19 -0.36
CA GLY A 27 0.29 -4.13 -1.05
C GLY A 27 1.58 -3.77 -0.33
N ARG A 28 1.53 -3.64 1.01
CA ARG A 28 2.72 -3.38 1.83
C ARG A 28 3.77 -4.48 1.68
N LEU A 29 3.37 -5.75 1.70
CA LEU A 29 4.28 -6.87 1.53
C LEU A 29 4.99 -6.83 0.16
N LEU A 30 4.29 -6.44 -0.90
CA LEU A 30 4.88 -6.27 -2.23
C LEU A 30 5.82 -5.06 -2.29
N THR A 31 5.39 -3.91 -1.81
CA THR A 31 6.18 -2.67 -1.86
C THR A 31 7.45 -2.76 -1.03
N GLU A 32 7.41 -3.49 0.08
CA GLU A 32 8.59 -3.81 0.90
C GLU A 32 9.39 -5.02 0.37
N GLN A 33 9.01 -5.57 -0.79
CA GLN A 33 9.66 -6.71 -1.45
C GLN A 33 9.73 -8.00 -0.60
N ILE A 34 8.82 -8.14 0.37
CA ILE A 34 8.67 -9.37 1.17
C ILE A 34 8.07 -10.49 0.33
N ILE A 35 7.19 -10.13 -0.58
CA ILE A 35 6.60 -11.00 -1.59
C ILE A 35 6.86 -10.45 -2.98
N THR A 36 6.77 -11.30 -3.99
CA THR A 36 6.87 -10.94 -5.41
C THR A 36 5.53 -11.07 -6.13
N SER A 37 4.64 -11.88 -5.59
CA SER A 37 3.31 -12.12 -6.12
C SER A 37 2.34 -12.51 -5.00
N SER A 38 1.04 -12.50 -5.30
CA SER A 38 0.01 -13.02 -4.39
C SER A 38 0.15 -14.51 -4.10
N GLU A 39 0.82 -15.25 -4.99
CA GLU A 39 1.04 -16.70 -4.83
C GLU A 39 2.01 -17.04 -3.70
N ASP A 40 2.86 -16.10 -3.30
CA ASP A 40 3.80 -16.29 -2.19
C ASP A 40 3.08 -16.37 -0.83
N VAL A 41 1.84 -15.89 -0.79
CA VAL A 41 1.02 -15.89 0.42
C VAL A 41 0.15 -17.13 0.46
N ASP A 42 0.19 -17.87 1.59
CA ASP A 42 -0.71 -18.98 1.84
C ASP A 42 -2.07 -18.46 2.31
N HIS A 43 -2.10 -17.67 3.37
CA HIS A 43 -3.30 -17.01 3.84
C HIS A 43 -3.01 -15.76 4.66
N ILE A 44 -4.01 -14.86 4.71
CA ILE A 44 -4.03 -13.67 5.56
C ILE A 44 -5.27 -13.74 6.44
N TYR A 45 -5.06 -13.52 7.72
CA TYR A 45 -6.12 -13.36 8.69
C TYR A 45 -6.10 -11.96 9.27
N ILE A 46 -7.24 -11.25 9.19
CA ILE A 46 -7.46 -9.96 9.85
C ILE A 46 -8.41 -10.21 11.03
N CYS A 47 -8.04 -9.80 12.23
CA CYS A 47 -8.92 -9.95 13.39
C CYS A 47 -10.16 -9.05 13.27
N GLU A 48 -11.26 -9.43 13.95
CA GLU A 48 -12.56 -8.77 13.88
C GLU A 48 -12.52 -7.25 14.09
N TYR A 49 -11.58 -6.77 14.92
CA TYR A 49 -11.43 -5.33 15.20
C TYR A 49 -10.39 -4.62 14.32
N GLY A 50 -9.82 -5.30 13.32
CA GLY A 50 -8.80 -4.73 12.44
C GLY A 50 -7.50 -4.31 13.13
N LYS A 51 -7.26 -4.79 14.36
CA LYS A 51 -6.07 -4.43 15.15
C LYS A 51 -4.89 -5.36 14.94
N ARG A 52 -5.10 -6.49 14.29
CA ARG A 52 -4.07 -7.50 14.04
C ARG A 52 -4.28 -8.16 12.69
N ALA A 53 -3.21 -8.25 11.94
CA ALA A 53 -3.09 -9.06 10.73
C ALA A 53 -2.08 -10.18 10.97
N LYS A 54 -2.38 -11.39 10.53
CA LYS A 54 -1.46 -12.51 10.47
C LYS A 54 -1.33 -12.95 9.03
N VAL A 55 -0.11 -13.04 8.54
CA VAL A 55 0.23 -13.47 7.20
C VAL A 55 1.09 -14.73 7.29
N TYR A 56 0.72 -15.74 6.54
CA TYR A 56 1.52 -16.95 6.41
C TYR A 56 2.00 -17.07 4.98
N LEU A 57 3.32 -17.17 4.81
CA LEU A 57 3.98 -17.31 3.51
C LEU A 57 4.22 -18.77 3.20
N LYS A 58 4.01 -19.17 1.94
CA LYS A 58 4.15 -20.56 1.49
C LYS A 58 5.59 -21.10 1.57
N ASN A 59 6.58 -20.25 1.30
CA ASN A 59 7.98 -20.62 1.32
C ASN A 59 8.73 -19.92 2.44
N SER A 60 9.24 -20.68 3.39
CA SER A 60 10.10 -20.22 4.46
C SER A 60 11.51 -19.79 3.98
N ALA A 61 11.73 -19.72 2.67
CA ALA A 61 13.04 -19.42 2.09
C ALA A 61 13.58 -18.03 2.43
N HIS A 62 12.75 -17.16 2.96
CA HIS A 62 13.15 -15.85 3.50
C HIS A 62 13.17 -15.81 5.03
N SER A 63 13.05 -16.96 5.70
CA SER A 63 13.31 -17.06 7.13
C SER A 63 14.81 -17.15 7.38
N THR A 64 15.54 -16.11 7.07
CA THR A 64 16.85 -15.96 7.68
C THR A 64 16.60 -15.70 9.16
N GLN A 65 16.99 -16.66 9.98
CA GLN A 65 17.06 -16.50 11.42
C GLN A 65 18.04 -15.39 11.75
N SER A 66 17.57 -14.21 12.00
CA SER A 66 18.33 -13.24 12.77
C SER A 66 17.81 -13.28 14.20
N SER A 67 18.59 -13.96 15.01
CA SER A 67 18.58 -13.85 16.46
C SER A 67 18.94 -12.41 16.81
N SER A 68 17.98 -11.59 17.10
CA SER A 68 18.10 -10.44 18.01
C SER A 68 16.74 -9.74 18.06
N ASP A 69 16.41 -9.24 19.22
CA ASP A 69 15.25 -8.42 19.52
C ASP A 69 15.21 -7.19 18.58
N ALA A 70 14.67 -7.39 17.39
CA ALA A 70 14.53 -6.32 16.42
C ALA A 70 13.39 -5.43 16.91
N PHE A 71 13.71 -4.23 17.30
CA PHE A 71 12.73 -3.22 17.64
C PHE A 71 11.87 -2.93 16.41
N VAL A 72 10.59 -3.22 16.52
CA VAL A 72 9.60 -2.79 15.53
C VAL A 72 9.29 -1.32 15.83
N GLU A 73 9.87 -0.42 15.07
CA GLU A 73 9.57 0.99 15.23
C GLU A 73 8.18 1.30 14.66
N VAL A 74 7.38 1.99 15.49
CA VAL A 74 6.09 2.52 15.06
C VAL A 74 6.35 3.87 14.42
N THR A 75 6.33 3.91 13.10
CA THR A 75 6.49 5.17 12.38
C THR A 75 5.12 5.80 12.16
N PRO A 76 4.90 7.04 12.60
CA PRO A 76 3.66 7.76 12.29
C PRO A 76 3.53 7.95 10.78
N THR A 77 2.33 7.82 10.27
CA THR A 77 2.03 7.72 8.84
C THR A 77 2.12 9.01 8.06
N CYS A 78 2.28 10.14 8.73
CA CYS A 78 2.02 11.40 8.06
C CYS A 78 3.11 11.89 7.12
N CYS A 79 4.39 11.60 7.30
CA CYS A 79 5.44 12.14 6.41
C CYS A 79 6.71 11.31 6.34
N THR A 80 6.93 10.42 7.26
CA THR A 80 8.05 9.50 7.24
C THR A 80 7.52 8.14 6.85
N GLY A 81 7.97 7.60 5.72
CA GLY A 81 7.51 6.30 5.24
C GLY A 81 7.48 5.25 6.34
N ASN A 82 6.52 4.34 6.28
CA ASN A 82 6.51 3.16 7.12
C ASN A 82 7.74 2.32 6.75
N HIS A 83 8.88 2.64 7.29
CA HIS A 83 10.07 1.83 7.10
C HIS A 83 10.08 0.69 8.11
N ILE A 84 10.22 -0.51 7.62
CA ILE A 84 10.66 -1.61 8.45
C ILE A 84 12.15 -1.38 8.68
N LEU A 85 12.51 -1.04 9.89
CA LEU A 85 13.91 -0.80 10.27
C LEU A 85 14.68 -2.10 10.50
N ASN A 86 14.38 -3.12 9.76
CA ASN A 86 15.20 -4.31 9.73
C ASN A 86 16.01 -4.32 8.43
N ASP A 87 17.32 -4.49 8.54
CA ASP A 87 18.27 -4.73 7.45
C ASP A 87 17.88 -5.89 6.50
N TYR A 88 16.74 -6.51 6.78
CA TYR A 88 16.16 -7.64 6.08
C TYR A 88 15.79 -7.34 4.63
N PHE A 89 15.46 -6.10 4.32
CA PHE A 89 14.82 -5.74 3.07
C PHE A 89 15.66 -4.87 2.17
N VAL A 90 16.92 -4.63 2.51
CA VAL A 90 17.85 -3.87 1.68
C VAL A 90 18.49 -4.81 0.64
N THR A 91 17.70 -5.47 -0.16
CA THR A 91 18.16 -5.94 -1.46
C THR A 91 17.64 -4.95 -2.50
N SER A 92 18.42 -3.93 -2.76
CA SER A 92 18.17 -3.01 -3.85
C SER A 92 18.24 -3.78 -5.17
N LYS A 93 17.12 -4.31 -5.62
CA LYS A 93 16.98 -4.74 -7.01
C LYS A 93 16.94 -3.46 -7.84
N GLU A 94 17.77 -3.38 -8.86
CA GLU A 94 17.71 -2.27 -9.81
C GLU A 94 16.28 -2.20 -10.39
N PRO A 95 15.70 -0.99 -10.50
CA PRO A 95 14.36 -0.83 -11.05
C PRO A 95 14.35 -1.34 -12.49
N GLN A 96 13.36 -2.17 -12.79
CA GLN A 96 13.18 -2.66 -14.16
C GLN A 96 12.64 -1.53 -15.04
N SER A 97 13.17 -1.45 -16.27
CA SER A 97 12.63 -0.53 -17.27
C SER A 97 11.20 -0.94 -17.63
N LEU A 98 10.27 0.00 -17.48
CA LEU A 98 8.87 -0.22 -17.85
C LEU A 98 8.63 0.18 -19.31
N THR A 99 7.82 -0.60 -20.01
CA THR A 99 7.34 -0.22 -21.35
C THR A 99 6.32 0.91 -21.19
N PRO A 100 6.49 2.07 -21.85
CA PRO A 100 5.52 3.15 -21.77
C PRO A 100 4.15 2.72 -22.24
N ILE A 101 3.12 3.10 -21.51
CA ILE A 101 1.72 2.88 -21.88
C ILE A 101 1.18 4.17 -22.48
N PHE A 102 0.40 4.04 -23.57
CA PHE A 102 -0.30 5.17 -24.13
C PHE A 102 -1.56 5.48 -23.31
N TRP A 103 -1.68 6.74 -22.85
CA TRP A 103 -2.84 7.26 -22.13
C TRP A 103 -3.41 8.46 -22.83
N LYS A 104 -4.75 8.51 -22.92
CA LYS A 104 -5.45 9.68 -23.44
C LYS A 104 -5.64 10.72 -22.33
N PRO A 105 -5.45 12.01 -22.61
CA PRO A 105 -5.68 13.05 -21.60
C PRO A 105 -7.08 13.02 -21.00
N GLU A 106 -8.09 12.69 -21.81
CA GLU A 106 -9.50 12.62 -21.39
C GLU A 106 -9.71 11.59 -20.25
N TRP A 107 -8.94 10.49 -20.27
CA TRP A 107 -9.02 9.48 -19.21
C TRP A 107 -8.50 10.01 -17.87
N ILE A 108 -7.45 10.84 -17.92
CA ILE A 108 -6.88 11.46 -16.72
C ILE A 108 -7.87 12.46 -16.13
N PHE A 109 -8.50 13.29 -16.97
CA PHE A 109 -9.52 14.22 -16.51
C PHE A 109 -10.72 13.52 -15.90
N HIS A 110 -11.19 12.43 -16.54
CA HIS A 110 -12.28 11.62 -15.99
C HIS A 110 -11.91 11.03 -14.61
N MET A 111 -10.68 10.56 -14.42
CA MET A 111 -10.21 10.10 -13.10
C MET A 111 -10.14 11.25 -12.10
N ALA A 112 -9.69 12.43 -12.51
CA ALA A 112 -9.62 13.58 -11.64
C ALA A 112 -11.01 14.06 -11.18
N ASP A 113 -12.00 14.07 -12.07
CA ASP A 113 -13.39 14.37 -11.73
C ASP A 113 -13.95 13.35 -10.73
N ALA A 114 -13.73 12.06 -10.99
CA ALA A 114 -14.15 10.99 -10.10
C ALA A 114 -13.44 11.03 -8.73
N PHE A 115 -12.27 11.60 -8.68
CA PHE A 115 -11.52 11.79 -7.44
C PHE A 115 -12.23 12.75 -6.50
N ALA A 116 -12.76 13.86 -7.03
CA ALA A 116 -13.49 14.85 -6.25
C ALA A 116 -14.76 14.26 -5.60
N ASP A 117 -15.44 13.35 -6.31
CA ASP A 117 -16.68 12.71 -5.83
C ASP A 117 -16.41 11.48 -4.96
N GLY A 118 -15.27 10.81 -5.16
CA GLY A 118 -14.93 9.51 -4.57
C GLY A 118 -14.19 9.55 -3.23
N SER A 119 -13.99 10.73 -2.64
CA SER A 119 -13.21 10.92 -1.41
C SER A 119 -14.05 11.47 -0.26
N PRO A 120 -15.07 10.73 0.23
CA PRO A 120 -16.04 11.24 1.21
C PRO A 120 -15.39 11.59 2.55
N LEU A 121 -14.41 10.84 3.01
CA LEU A 121 -13.73 11.14 4.28
C LEU A 121 -12.84 12.37 4.15
N HIS A 122 -12.14 12.51 3.02
CA HIS A 122 -11.35 13.70 2.74
C HIS A 122 -12.24 14.95 2.71
N GLY A 123 -13.39 14.88 2.04
CA GLY A 123 -14.33 16.00 1.95
C GLY A 123 -14.86 16.48 3.30
N ILE A 124 -14.89 15.61 4.33
CA ILE A 124 -15.37 15.96 5.68
C ILE A 124 -14.22 16.36 6.59
N THR A 125 -13.08 15.68 6.51
CA THR A 125 -12.01 15.77 7.51
C THR A 125 -10.78 16.51 7.06
N PHE A 126 -10.55 16.59 5.75
CA PHE A 126 -9.30 17.05 5.13
C PHE A 126 -8.03 16.33 5.65
N ALA A 127 -8.20 15.14 6.25
CA ALA A 127 -7.16 14.41 6.94
C ALA A 127 -6.87 13.03 6.32
N THR A 128 -7.36 12.78 5.11
CA THR A 128 -7.12 11.54 4.38
C THR A 128 -6.53 11.79 3.00
N HIS A 129 -5.83 10.80 2.52
CA HIS A 129 -5.34 10.74 1.15
C HIS A 129 -6.13 9.70 0.40
N SER A 130 -6.38 9.96 -0.88
CA SER A 130 -7.12 9.05 -1.75
C SER A 130 -6.22 8.51 -2.84
N CYS A 131 -6.51 7.30 -3.29
CA CYS A 131 -5.84 6.68 -4.43
C CYS A 131 -6.85 5.95 -5.31
N ILE A 132 -6.73 6.13 -6.63
CA ILE A 132 -7.53 5.47 -7.67
C ILE A 132 -6.62 4.59 -8.51
N LEU A 133 -7.08 3.37 -8.79
CA LEU A 133 -6.55 2.48 -9.82
C LEU A 133 -7.48 2.51 -11.01
N ALA A 134 -6.94 2.79 -12.20
CA ALA A 134 -7.71 2.77 -13.43
C ALA A 134 -6.98 2.03 -14.55
N GLN A 135 -7.75 1.47 -15.46
CA GLN A 135 -7.27 0.90 -16.71
C GLN A 135 -8.02 1.57 -17.87
N LYS A 136 -7.31 2.35 -18.66
CA LYS A 136 -7.90 3.26 -19.66
C LYS A 136 -8.88 4.23 -19.01
N ASP A 137 -10.14 4.24 -19.41
CA ASP A 137 -11.23 5.06 -18.89
C ASP A 137 -12.03 4.40 -17.75
N HIS A 138 -11.64 3.19 -17.31
CA HIS A 138 -12.35 2.46 -16.29
C HIS A 138 -11.62 2.56 -14.93
N ILE A 139 -12.32 3.08 -13.93
CA ILE A 139 -11.87 3.04 -12.55
C ILE A 139 -12.14 1.63 -12.02
N LEU A 140 -11.07 0.95 -11.61
CA LEU A 140 -11.14 -0.42 -11.10
C LEU A 140 -11.32 -0.43 -9.58
N PHE A 141 -10.69 0.51 -8.90
CA PHE A 141 -10.74 0.61 -7.45
C PHE A 141 -10.39 2.02 -6.98
N SER A 142 -11.02 2.45 -5.87
CA SER A 142 -10.71 3.70 -5.18
C SER A 142 -10.72 3.47 -3.68
N CYS A 143 -9.81 4.11 -2.96
CA CYS A 143 -9.75 4.03 -1.51
C CYS A 143 -9.16 5.29 -0.89
N GLU A 144 -9.38 5.42 0.42
CA GLU A 144 -8.80 6.47 1.26
C GLU A 144 -7.99 5.87 2.41
N ASP A 145 -6.98 6.60 2.86
CA ASP A 145 -6.26 6.34 4.11
C ASP A 145 -5.72 7.65 4.69
N ILE A 146 -5.39 7.65 5.98
CA ILE A 146 -4.71 8.77 6.66
C ILE A 146 -3.26 8.94 6.19
N GLY A 147 -2.67 7.91 5.55
CA GLY A 147 -1.33 7.93 4.98
C GLY A 147 -1.38 7.68 3.47
N ARG A 148 -0.75 8.58 2.69
CA ARG A 148 -0.68 8.42 1.22
C ARG A 148 -0.08 7.09 0.78
N HIS A 149 0.94 6.60 1.49
CA HIS A 149 1.55 5.30 1.21
C HIS A 149 0.59 4.15 1.49
N ASN A 150 -0.23 4.24 2.54
CA ASN A 150 -1.23 3.23 2.82
C ASN A 150 -2.32 3.20 1.72
N ALA A 151 -2.75 4.36 1.23
CA ALA A 151 -3.71 4.43 0.13
C ALA A 151 -3.14 3.76 -1.14
N LEU A 152 -1.87 4.01 -1.46
CA LEU A 152 -1.16 3.34 -2.56
C LEU A 152 -1.08 1.83 -2.33
N ASP A 153 -0.68 1.39 -1.15
CA ASP A 153 -0.58 -0.04 -0.83
C ASP A 153 -1.94 -0.73 -0.93
N LYS A 154 -3.03 -0.10 -0.48
CA LYS A 154 -4.38 -0.65 -0.66
C LYS A 154 -4.71 -0.92 -2.12
N VAL A 155 -4.37 0.03 -2.99
CA VAL A 155 -4.61 -0.09 -4.44
C VAL A 155 -3.75 -1.19 -5.06
N ILE A 156 -2.47 -1.25 -4.70
CA ILE A 156 -1.55 -2.30 -5.16
C ILE A 156 -2.01 -3.67 -4.68
N GLY A 157 -2.39 -3.78 -3.41
CA GLY A 157 -2.91 -5.02 -2.84
C GLY A 157 -4.24 -5.47 -3.45
N TYR A 158 -5.10 -4.51 -3.81
CA TYR A 158 -6.31 -4.82 -4.58
C TYR A 158 -5.96 -5.42 -5.94
N ALA A 159 -5.02 -4.81 -6.67
CA ALA A 159 -4.58 -5.32 -7.95
C ALA A 159 -4.00 -6.74 -7.85
N LEU A 160 -3.16 -6.99 -6.85
CA LEU A 160 -2.62 -8.33 -6.57
C LEU A 160 -3.72 -9.36 -6.31
N ARG A 161 -4.68 -9.02 -5.46
CA ARG A 161 -5.77 -9.92 -5.07
C ARG A 161 -6.68 -10.29 -6.22
N HIS A 162 -6.85 -9.36 -7.17
CA HIS A 162 -7.70 -9.53 -8.34
C HIS A 162 -6.93 -9.92 -9.61
N ASN A 163 -5.63 -10.22 -9.50
CA ASN A 163 -4.75 -10.56 -10.63
C ASN A 163 -4.78 -9.51 -11.75
N ILE A 164 -4.81 -8.23 -11.36
CA ILE A 164 -4.77 -7.10 -12.30
C ILE A 164 -3.32 -6.81 -12.66
N ASP A 165 -3.02 -6.74 -13.95
CA ASP A 165 -1.70 -6.35 -14.44
C ASP A 165 -1.47 -4.85 -14.24
N LEU A 166 -0.69 -4.50 -13.22
CA LEU A 166 -0.34 -3.11 -12.91
C LEU A 166 0.40 -2.40 -14.05
N HIS A 167 1.08 -3.14 -14.95
CA HIS A 167 1.74 -2.55 -16.13
C HIS A 167 0.74 -1.97 -17.13
N GLN A 168 -0.54 -2.30 -17.02
CA GLN A 168 -1.62 -1.78 -17.86
C GLN A 168 -2.49 -0.75 -17.15
N CYS A 169 -2.09 -0.33 -15.95
CA CYS A 169 -2.88 0.53 -15.09
C CYS A 169 -2.23 1.89 -14.88
N CYS A 170 -3.05 2.85 -14.50
CA CYS A 170 -2.65 4.16 -13.99
C CYS A 170 -3.07 4.27 -12.53
N LEU A 171 -2.24 4.92 -11.75
CA LEU A 171 -2.51 5.32 -10.38
C LEU A 171 -2.63 6.83 -10.33
N LEU A 172 -3.74 7.33 -9.76
CA LEU A 172 -3.91 8.72 -9.41
C LEU A 172 -4.09 8.80 -7.88
N TYR A 173 -3.31 9.65 -7.23
CA TYR A 173 -3.38 9.79 -5.77
C TYR A 173 -3.14 11.22 -5.31
N THR A 174 -3.67 11.57 -4.13
CA THR A 174 -3.39 12.85 -3.46
C THR A 174 -2.10 12.78 -2.68
N SER A 175 -1.38 13.88 -2.64
CA SER A 175 -0.14 14.05 -1.89
C SER A 175 -0.09 15.45 -1.30
N ASP A 176 0.56 15.61 -0.15
CA ASP A 176 0.81 16.90 0.52
C ASP A 176 1.91 17.70 -0.17
N ALA A 177 2.50 17.20 -1.26
CA ALA A 177 3.62 17.86 -1.94
C ALA A 177 3.30 19.27 -2.46
N ALA A 178 1.99 19.62 -2.60
CA ALA A 178 1.55 20.96 -2.93
C ALA A 178 1.57 21.92 -1.72
N ASP A 179 1.47 21.39 -0.50
CA ASP A 179 1.43 22.20 0.73
C ASP A 179 2.84 22.57 1.19
N ASP A 180 3.86 21.84 0.76
CA ASP A 180 5.27 22.13 1.05
C ASP A 180 5.77 23.45 0.41
N LEU A 181 5.01 24.03 -0.52
CA LEU A 181 5.33 25.32 -1.14
C LEU A 181 4.96 26.52 -0.25
N ILE A 182 4.26 26.32 0.85
CA ILE A 182 3.85 27.36 1.80
C ILE A 182 4.76 27.41 3.03
N GLY A 183 5.65 26.46 3.14
CA GLY A 183 6.57 26.28 4.26
C GLY A 183 7.89 27.06 4.13
N VAL A 184 7.87 28.29 3.62
CA VAL A 184 9.04 29.19 3.62
C VAL A 184 8.69 30.46 4.35
#